data_0d4b54f725c90cdeeafa8eb0cae18f96
#
_entry.id   0d4b54f725c90cdeeafa8eb0cae18f96
#
_cell.length_a   1.000
_cell.length_b   1.000
_cell.length_c   1.000
_cell.angle_alpha   90.00
_cell.angle_beta   90.00
_cell.angle_gamma   90.00
#
_symmetry.space_group_name_H-M   'P 1'
#
loop_
_entity.id
_entity.type
_entity.pdbx_description
1 polymer ?
#
loop_
_entity_poly.entity_id
_entity_poly.type
_entity_poly.pdbx_seq_one_letter_code
_entity_poly.pdbx_strand_id
1 'polypeptide(L)'
;MFRTHTCGELRISDANKQVTLSGWVQRSRKMGGMTFIDLRDRYGITQLVFNEEINAELCERANKLGREFVIQITGTVNERFSKNANIPTGDIEIIVSELNVLNTAMTPPFTIEDNTDGGDDIRMKYRYLDLRRNAVRSNLELRHKMTIEVRKYLDSLGSVSYTHLRAHETSAHL
;
A
#
# COMPACT_ATOMS: atom_id res chain seq x y z
N MET A 1 18.58 2.96 -0.26
CA MET A 1 17.37 2.46 -0.98
C MET A 1 16.25 2.30 0.04
N PHE A 2 15.03 2.79 -0.22
CA PHE A 2 13.96 2.76 0.79
C PHE A 2 13.32 1.39 0.98
N ARG A 3 13.44 0.47 0.03
CA ARG A 3 12.92 -0.89 0.11
C ARG A 3 13.65 -1.83 -0.83
N THR A 4 13.73 -3.10 -0.47
CA THR A 4 14.23 -4.18 -1.34
C THR A 4 13.09 -4.87 -2.08
N HIS A 5 11.90 -4.96 -1.44
CA HIS A 5 10.70 -5.63 -1.95
C HIS A 5 9.46 -4.78 -1.70
N THR A 6 8.37 -5.12 -2.38
CA THR A 6 7.04 -4.55 -2.11
C THR A 6 6.30 -5.38 -1.06
N CYS A 7 5.24 -4.78 -0.46
CA CYS A 7 4.43 -5.50 0.54
C CYS A 7 3.50 -6.58 -0.07
N GLY A 8 3.54 -6.78 -1.38
CA GLY A 8 2.68 -7.76 -2.07
C GLY A 8 3.42 -8.90 -2.75
N GLU A 9 4.77 -8.83 -2.86
CA GLU A 9 5.51 -9.79 -3.69
C GLU A 9 6.15 -10.94 -2.93
N LEU A 10 6.41 -10.79 -1.63
CA LEU A 10 7.06 -11.83 -0.82
C LEU A 10 6.18 -13.08 -0.69
N ARG A 11 6.84 -14.25 -0.73
CA ARG A 11 6.21 -15.57 -0.64
C ARG A 11 7.00 -16.45 0.31
N ILE A 12 6.49 -17.65 0.59
CA ILE A 12 7.17 -18.66 1.41
C ILE A 12 8.56 -19.05 0.88
N SER A 13 8.77 -18.94 -0.44
CA SER A 13 10.08 -19.15 -1.08
C SER A 13 11.16 -18.16 -0.65
N ASP A 14 10.73 -17.04 -0.05
CA ASP A 14 11.62 -15.99 0.43
C ASP A 14 11.91 -16.13 1.93
N ALA A 15 11.47 -17.21 2.57
CA ALA A 15 11.73 -17.50 3.97
C ALA A 15 13.23 -17.43 4.29
N ASN A 16 13.56 -16.92 5.47
CA ASN A 16 14.91 -16.65 5.98
C ASN A 16 15.70 -15.55 5.25
N LYS A 17 15.12 -14.87 4.25
CA LYS A 17 15.77 -13.71 3.63
C LYS A 17 15.59 -12.48 4.50
N GLN A 18 16.64 -11.67 4.58
CA GLN A 18 16.55 -10.33 5.17
C GLN A 18 16.00 -9.35 4.12
N VAL A 19 14.98 -8.59 4.49
CA VAL A 19 14.30 -7.66 3.59
C VAL A 19 14.10 -6.30 4.26
N THR A 20 14.05 -5.26 3.44
CA THR A 20 13.65 -3.91 3.85
C THR A 20 12.34 -3.57 3.15
N LEU A 21 11.32 -3.24 3.93
CA LEU A 21 10.01 -2.81 3.45
C LEU A 21 9.72 -1.38 3.89
N SER A 22 8.98 -0.65 3.06
CA SER A 22 8.46 0.68 3.41
C SER A 22 7.01 0.80 3.00
N GLY A 23 6.19 1.39 3.86
CA GLY A 23 4.75 1.51 3.61
C GLY A 23 4.03 2.26 4.72
N TRP A 24 2.73 2.14 4.69
CA TRP A 24 1.81 2.75 5.65
C TRP A 24 1.33 1.72 6.66
N VAL A 25 1.29 2.10 7.93
CA VAL A 25 0.66 1.30 9.00
C VAL A 25 -0.85 1.29 8.76
N GLN A 26 -1.38 0.14 8.35
CA GLN A 26 -2.83 -0.01 8.15
C GLN A 26 -3.52 -0.35 9.47
N ARG A 27 -2.97 -1.32 10.22
CA ARG A 27 -3.54 -1.81 11.47
C ARG A 27 -2.43 -2.23 12.43
N SER A 28 -2.62 -1.97 13.72
CA SER A 28 -1.76 -2.45 14.79
C SER A 28 -2.59 -3.23 15.81
N ARG A 29 -2.05 -4.35 16.28
CA ARG A 29 -2.70 -5.25 17.25
C ARG A 29 -1.67 -5.72 18.26
N LYS A 30 -1.96 -5.56 19.55
CA LYS A 30 -1.13 -6.08 20.62
C LYS A 30 -1.74 -7.38 21.17
N MET A 31 -0.94 -8.44 21.22
CA MET A 31 -1.37 -9.75 21.74
C MET A 31 -0.19 -10.39 22.49
N GLY A 32 -0.33 -10.51 23.83
CA GLY A 32 0.56 -11.30 24.67
C GLY A 32 2.06 -11.05 24.48
N GLY A 33 2.55 -9.84 24.68
CA GLY A 33 3.99 -9.53 24.52
C GLY A 33 4.47 -9.38 23.08
N MET A 34 3.59 -9.59 22.10
CA MET A 34 3.87 -9.34 20.68
C MET A 34 3.01 -8.23 20.12
N THR A 35 3.57 -7.44 19.21
CA THR A 35 2.84 -6.44 18.44
C THR A 35 2.86 -6.82 16.97
N PHE A 36 1.68 -6.94 16.40
CA PHE A 36 1.46 -7.25 14.98
C PHE A 36 1.04 -5.98 14.27
N ILE A 37 1.71 -5.68 13.16
CA ILE A 37 1.41 -4.53 12.32
C ILE A 37 1.19 -5.00 10.89
N ASP A 38 0.06 -4.63 10.32
CA ASP A 38 -0.22 -4.80 8.90
C ASP A 38 0.37 -3.60 8.16
N LEU A 39 1.49 -3.81 7.47
CA LEU A 39 2.15 -2.81 6.62
C LEU A 39 1.60 -2.89 5.21
N ARG A 40 1.10 -1.79 4.70
CA ARG A 40 0.50 -1.68 3.35
C ARG A 40 1.32 -0.78 2.45
N ASP A 41 1.47 -1.19 1.21
CA ASP A 41 1.90 -0.32 0.12
C ASP A 41 0.88 -0.35 -1.04
N ARG A 42 1.27 0.13 -2.22
CA ARG A 42 0.43 0.08 -3.42
C ARG A 42 0.14 -1.35 -3.89
N TYR A 43 1.04 -2.30 -3.61
CA TYR A 43 1.06 -3.63 -4.20
C TYR A 43 0.46 -4.70 -3.29
N GLY A 44 0.36 -4.43 -2.00
CA GLY A 44 -0.21 -5.39 -1.06
C GLY A 44 -0.03 -5.02 0.40
N ILE A 45 -0.20 -6.04 1.24
CA ILE A 45 -0.13 -5.95 2.70
C ILE A 45 0.77 -7.08 3.18
N THR A 46 1.68 -6.78 4.11
CA THR A 46 2.53 -7.77 4.78
C THR A 46 2.43 -7.58 6.29
N GLN A 47 2.32 -8.69 7.04
CA GLN A 47 2.32 -8.66 8.49
C GLN A 47 3.75 -8.52 9.01
N LEU A 48 3.93 -7.58 9.93
CA LEU A 48 5.14 -7.39 10.71
C LEU A 48 4.92 -7.90 12.13
N VAL A 49 5.94 -8.50 12.72
CA VAL A 49 5.94 -9.01 14.11
C VAL A 49 7.05 -8.36 14.89
N PHE A 50 6.68 -7.77 16.02
CA PHE A 50 7.58 -7.24 17.03
C PHE A 50 7.41 -8.06 18.29
N ASN A 51 8.47 -8.69 18.75
CA ASN A 51 8.46 -9.53 19.95
C ASN A 51 9.20 -8.84 21.10
N GLU A 52 8.50 -8.66 22.21
CA GLU A 52 9.03 -8.00 23.42
C GLU A 52 10.19 -8.81 24.04
N GLU A 53 10.15 -10.15 23.95
CA GLU A 53 11.21 -11.03 24.45
C GLU A 53 12.52 -10.86 23.66
N ILE A 54 12.43 -10.53 22.37
CA ILE A 54 13.61 -10.37 21.51
C ILE A 54 14.15 -8.92 21.64
N ASN A 55 13.26 -7.93 21.60
CA ASN A 55 13.62 -6.52 21.68
C ASN A 55 12.46 -5.69 22.25
N ALA A 56 12.47 -5.46 23.56
CA ALA A 56 11.44 -4.73 24.26
C ALA A 56 11.36 -3.26 23.82
N GLU A 57 12.49 -2.61 23.56
CA GLU A 57 12.52 -1.20 23.12
C GLU A 57 11.86 -1.04 21.73
N LEU A 58 12.18 -1.96 20.81
CA LEU A 58 11.59 -1.97 19.46
C LEU A 58 10.07 -2.21 19.52
N CYS A 59 9.64 -3.13 20.39
CA CYS A 59 8.23 -3.41 20.61
C CYS A 59 7.48 -2.21 21.22
N GLU A 60 8.10 -1.50 22.17
CA GLU A 60 7.53 -0.26 22.73
C GLU A 60 7.40 0.83 21.68
N ARG A 61 8.39 1.00 20.80
CA ARG A 61 8.33 1.93 19.66
C ARG A 61 7.22 1.54 18.69
N ALA A 62 7.05 0.26 18.40
CA ALA A 62 5.99 -0.26 17.53
C ALA A 62 4.60 0.00 18.12
N ASN A 63 4.44 -0.07 19.46
CA ASN A 63 3.18 0.21 20.13
C ASN A 63 2.74 1.68 20.05
N LYS A 64 3.67 2.60 19.77
CA LYS A 64 3.41 4.05 19.61
C LYS A 64 3.03 4.42 18.18
N LEU A 65 3.05 3.46 17.23
CA LEU A 65 2.72 3.72 15.84
C LEU A 65 1.22 3.92 15.66
N GLY A 66 0.86 5.03 15.04
CA GLY A 66 -0.50 5.34 14.63
C GLY A 66 -0.85 4.81 13.24
N ARG A 67 -2.14 4.76 12.91
CA ARG A 67 -2.62 4.47 11.54
C ARG A 67 -2.05 5.48 10.55
N GLU A 68 -1.74 5.00 9.36
CA GLU A 68 -1.20 5.77 8.22
C GLU A 68 0.19 6.38 8.49
N PHE A 69 0.86 6.07 9.60
CA PHE A 69 2.28 6.40 9.75
C PHE A 69 3.06 5.74 8.62
N VAL A 70 4.01 6.46 8.07
CA VAL A 70 4.95 5.93 7.07
C VAL A 70 6.16 5.39 7.79
N ILE A 71 6.40 4.09 7.65
CA ILE A 71 7.52 3.42 8.30
C ILE A 71 8.38 2.68 7.29
N GLN A 72 9.63 2.53 7.65
CA GLN A 72 10.58 1.61 7.02
C GLN A 72 10.99 0.61 8.07
N ILE A 73 11.03 -0.65 7.69
CA ILE A 73 11.50 -1.74 8.54
C ILE A 73 12.55 -2.56 7.83
N THR A 74 13.47 -3.13 8.62
CA THR A 74 14.33 -4.24 8.19
C THR A 74 13.99 -5.44 9.05
N GLY A 75 13.92 -6.62 8.45
CA GLY A 75 13.58 -7.84 9.17
C GLY A 75 13.76 -9.08 8.34
N THR A 76 13.52 -10.24 8.95
CA THR A 76 13.63 -11.55 8.33
C THR A 76 12.25 -12.11 7.99
N VAL A 77 12.13 -12.65 6.79
CA VAL A 77 10.90 -13.33 6.34
C VAL A 77 10.78 -14.67 7.04
N ASN A 78 9.69 -14.89 7.75
CA ASN A 78 9.38 -16.17 8.40
C ASN A 78 8.05 -16.72 7.90
N GLU A 79 7.89 -18.03 8.00
CA GLU A 79 6.61 -18.69 7.78
C GLU A 79 5.64 -18.32 8.93
N ARG A 80 4.46 -17.92 8.58
CA ARG A 80 3.43 -17.54 9.54
C ARG A 80 2.80 -18.76 10.19
N PHE A 81 2.67 -18.74 11.51
CA PHE A 81 2.03 -19.83 12.25
C PHE A 81 0.54 -19.94 11.92
N SER A 82 -0.19 -18.82 11.89
CA SER A 82 -1.60 -18.77 11.52
C SER A 82 -1.75 -18.13 10.14
N LYS A 83 -1.84 -18.96 9.10
CA LYS A 83 -1.93 -18.51 7.70
C LYS A 83 -3.23 -17.78 7.42
N ASN A 84 -3.17 -16.76 6.55
CA ASN A 84 -4.32 -15.97 6.12
C ASN A 84 -4.50 -16.07 4.60
N ALA A 85 -5.43 -16.89 4.17
CA ALA A 85 -5.71 -17.10 2.74
C ALA A 85 -6.30 -15.87 2.01
N ASN A 86 -6.72 -14.81 2.74
CA ASN A 86 -7.33 -13.64 2.14
C ASN A 86 -6.34 -12.64 1.55
N ILE A 87 -5.04 -12.80 1.83
CA ILE A 87 -3.98 -11.93 1.30
C ILE A 87 -2.88 -12.78 0.66
N PRO A 88 -2.28 -12.32 -0.45
CA PRO A 88 -1.25 -13.08 -1.17
C PRO A 88 0.02 -13.38 -0.35
N THR A 89 0.30 -12.57 0.66
CA THR A 89 1.44 -12.71 1.60
C THR A 89 1.04 -13.37 2.92
N GLY A 90 -0.14 -13.99 2.97
CA GLY A 90 -0.72 -14.53 4.20
C GLY A 90 -0.02 -15.75 4.77
N ASP A 91 0.90 -16.37 4.03
CA ASP A 91 1.73 -17.49 4.48
C ASP A 91 3.00 -17.05 5.20
N ILE A 92 3.34 -15.77 5.13
CA ILE A 92 4.59 -15.22 5.68
C ILE A 92 4.33 -14.05 6.64
N GLU A 93 5.30 -13.81 7.49
CA GLU A 93 5.39 -12.62 8.34
C GLU A 93 6.84 -12.16 8.43
N ILE A 94 7.06 -10.92 8.79
CA ILE A 94 8.40 -10.35 8.93
C ILE A 94 8.70 -10.17 10.41
N ILE A 95 9.71 -10.87 10.90
CA ILE A 95 10.27 -10.59 12.23
C ILE A 95 11.17 -9.37 12.12
N VAL A 96 10.73 -8.27 12.71
CA VAL A 96 11.40 -6.98 12.56
C VAL A 96 12.61 -6.87 13.47
N SER A 97 13.75 -6.50 12.88
CA SER A 97 14.99 -6.18 13.60
C SER A 97 15.23 -4.68 13.75
N GLU A 98 14.74 -3.87 12.78
CA GLU A 98 14.91 -2.42 12.78
C GLU A 98 13.62 -1.72 12.38
N LEU A 99 13.32 -0.59 13.03
CA LEU A 99 12.16 0.27 12.74
C LEU A 99 12.61 1.71 12.61
N ASN A 100 12.26 2.32 11.48
CA ASN A 100 12.46 3.75 11.24
C ASN A 100 11.11 4.39 10.89
N VAL A 101 10.69 5.40 11.64
CA VAL A 101 9.49 6.19 11.34
C VAL A 101 9.89 7.31 10.38
N LEU A 102 9.45 7.21 9.14
CA LEU A 102 9.75 8.19 8.11
C LEU A 102 8.84 9.41 8.20
N ASN A 103 7.58 9.21 8.54
CA ASN A 103 6.62 10.31 8.74
C ASN A 103 5.47 9.86 9.63
N THR A 104 4.97 10.78 10.45
CA THR A 104 3.76 10.60 11.24
C THR A 104 2.54 11.07 10.48
N ALA A 105 1.37 10.61 10.86
CA ALA A 105 0.10 11.02 10.28
C ALA A 105 -0.95 11.28 11.35
N MET A 106 -1.86 12.20 11.10
CA MET A 106 -3.09 12.32 11.89
C MET A 106 -3.98 11.11 11.59
N THR A 107 -4.79 10.71 12.56
CA THR A 107 -5.78 9.64 12.34
C THR A 107 -6.74 10.04 11.22
N PRO A 108 -6.86 9.22 10.16
CA PRO A 108 -7.78 9.50 9.06
C PRO A 108 -9.23 9.61 9.57
N PRO A 109 -10.05 10.48 8.96
CA PRO A 109 -11.45 10.67 9.34
C PRO A 109 -12.35 9.47 9.01
N PHE A 110 -11.87 8.52 8.22
CA PHE A 110 -12.50 7.25 7.89
C PHE A 110 -11.44 6.20 7.52
N THR A 111 -11.82 4.92 7.51
CA THR A 111 -10.93 3.82 7.13
C THR A 111 -10.69 3.80 5.61
N ILE A 112 -9.41 3.70 5.20
CA ILE A 112 -9.01 3.59 3.78
C ILE A 112 -9.05 2.11 3.37
N GLU A 113 -10.25 1.55 3.40
CA GLU A 113 -10.55 0.15 3.04
C GLU A 113 -11.78 0.14 2.12
N ASP A 114 -11.98 -0.95 1.37
CA ASP A 114 -13.11 -1.04 0.45
C ASP A 114 -14.44 -0.97 1.18
N ASN A 115 -14.51 -1.58 2.37
CA ASN A 115 -15.65 -1.46 3.27
C ASN A 115 -15.40 -0.36 4.31
N THR A 116 -15.48 0.89 3.87
CA THR A 116 -15.21 2.07 4.70
C THR A 116 -16.41 2.44 5.60
N ASP A 117 -16.10 3.02 6.75
CA ASP A 117 -17.05 3.64 7.68
C ASP A 117 -17.37 5.12 7.33
N GLY A 118 -16.75 5.67 6.30
CA GLY A 118 -16.97 7.05 5.84
C GLY A 118 -18.21 7.22 4.99
N GLY A 119 -19.12 8.11 5.39
CA GLY A 119 -20.23 8.56 4.56
C GLY A 119 -19.77 9.41 3.35
N ASP A 120 -20.65 9.62 2.39
CA ASP A 120 -20.33 10.33 1.14
C ASP A 120 -19.77 11.74 1.35
N ASP A 121 -20.32 12.48 2.28
CA ASP A 121 -19.90 13.85 2.58
C ASP A 121 -18.44 13.91 3.07
N ILE A 122 -18.06 13.01 3.98
CA ILE A 122 -16.69 12.92 4.50
C ILE A 122 -15.73 12.47 3.40
N ARG A 123 -16.12 11.50 2.59
CA ARG A 123 -15.31 11.01 1.47
C ARG A 123 -15.11 12.06 0.40
N MET A 124 -16.11 12.89 0.12
CA MET A 124 -15.98 14.02 -0.79
C MET A 124 -15.08 15.11 -0.24
N LYS A 125 -15.21 15.44 1.06
CA LYS A 125 -14.35 16.41 1.74
C LYS A 125 -12.88 15.98 1.75
N TYR A 126 -12.61 14.70 1.99
CA TYR A 126 -11.27 14.13 2.04
C TYR A 126 -11.02 13.20 0.82
N ARG A 127 -11.35 13.69 -0.37
CA ARG A 127 -11.31 12.92 -1.61
C ARG A 127 -9.97 12.26 -1.88
N TYR A 128 -8.87 12.90 -1.51
CA TYR A 128 -7.51 12.36 -1.65
C TYR A 128 -7.28 11.06 -0.85
N LEU A 129 -7.99 10.84 0.26
CA LEU A 129 -7.99 9.58 1.00
C LEU A 129 -8.88 8.53 0.32
N ASP A 130 -10.08 8.94 -0.12
CA ASP A 130 -11.02 8.05 -0.79
C ASP A 130 -10.45 7.46 -2.09
N LEU A 131 -9.66 8.23 -2.84
CA LEU A 131 -8.97 7.78 -4.06
C LEU A 131 -7.95 6.64 -3.80
N ARG A 132 -7.54 6.43 -2.57
CA ARG A 132 -6.61 5.35 -2.17
C ARG A 132 -7.31 4.01 -1.93
N ARG A 133 -8.64 3.97 -1.82
CA ARG A 133 -9.41 2.73 -1.69
C ARG A 133 -9.31 1.93 -2.99
N ASN A 134 -9.23 0.59 -2.88
CA ASN A 134 -9.02 -0.27 -4.05
C ASN A 134 -10.11 -0.12 -5.11
N ALA A 135 -11.38 -0.04 -4.70
CA ALA A 135 -12.52 0.13 -5.63
C ALA A 135 -12.39 1.42 -6.45
N VAL A 136 -12.03 2.54 -5.83
CA VAL A 136 -11.87 3.82 -6.53
C VAL A 136 -10.59 3.84 -7.34
N ARG A 137 -9.50 3.31 -6.79
CA ARG A 137 -8.20 3.22 -7.48
C ARG A 137 -8.29 2.39 -8.75
N SER A 138 -8.93 1.22 -8.72
CA SER A 138 -9.07 0.36 -9.90
C SER A 138 -9.87 1.03 -11.02
N ASN A 139 -10.89 1.82 -10.68
CA ASN A 139 -11.63 2.63 -11.66
C ASN A 139 -10.74 3.70 -12.32
N LEU A 140 -9.87 4.35 -11.53
CA LEU A 140 -8.91 5.32 -12.07
C LEU A 140 -7.85 4.67 -12.95
N GLU A 141 -7.35 3.49 -12.55
CA GLU A 141 -6.39 2.71 -13.33
C GLU A 141 -7.01 2.23 -14.65
N LEU A 142 -8.27 1.78 -14.64
CA LEU A 142 -9.00 1.42 -15.84
C LEU A 142 -9.15 2.63 -16.78
N ARG A 143 -9.64 3.75 -16.26
CA ARG A 143 -9.77 5.01 -17.02
C ARG A 143 -8.44 5.44 -17.63
N HIS A 144 -7.36 5.35 -16.90
CA HIS A 144 -6.02 5.68 -17.37
C HIS A 144 -5.60 4.77 -18.55
N LYS A 145 -5.76 3.46 -18.42
CA LYS A 145 -5.45 2.50 -19.49
C LYS A 145 -6.28 2.77 -20.75
N MET A 146 -7.58 2.96 -20.60
CA MET A 146 -8.46 3.30 -21.73
C MET A 146 -8.00 4.59 -22.43
N THR A 147 -7.70 5.62 -21.67
CA THR A 147 -7.22 6.90 -22.23
C THR A 147 -5.92 6.74 -23.01
N ILE A 148 -4.99 5.93 -22.51
CA ILE A 148 -3.72 5.67 -23.23
C ILE A 148 -3.98 4.92 -24.54
N GLU A 149 -4.81 3.89 -24.54
CA GLU A 149 -5.10 3.12 -25.75
C GLU A 149 -5.83 3.98 -26.82
N VAL A 150 -6.78 4.81 -26.40
CA VAL A 150 -7.43 5.76 -27.33
C VAL A 150 -6.41 6.74 -27.91
N ARG A 151 -5.49 7.27 -27.10
CA ARG A 151 -4.43 8.16 -27.61
C ARG A 151 -3.50 7.49 -28.59
N LYS A 152 -3.07 6.25 -28.30
CA LYS A 152 -2.25 5.45 -29.24
C LYS A 152 -2.98 5.23 -30.56
N TYR A 153 -4.29 4.92 -30.50
CA TYR A 153 -5.10 4.73 -31.69
C TYR A 153 -5.20 6.01 -32.52
N LEU A 154 -5.50 7.15 -31.91
CA LEU A 154 -5.56 8.43 -32.60
C LEU A 154 -4.21 8.84 -33.20
N ASP A 155 -3.13 8.62 -32.47
CA ASP A 155 -1.76 8.87 -32.93
C ASP A 155 -1.45 8.03 -34.19
N SER A 156 -1.84 6.76 -34.21
CA SER A 156 -1.68 5.88 -35.39
C SER A 156 -2.45 6.36 -36.62
N LEU A 157 -3.48 7.18 -36.44
CA LEU A 157 -4.26 7.80 -37.52
C LEU A 157 -3.77 9.21 -37.88
N GLY A 158 -2.63 9.66 -37.32
CA GLY A 158 -2.08 10.99 -37.57
C GLY A 158 -2.81 12.12 -36.85
N SER A 159 -3.60 11.79 -35.81
CA SER A 159 -4.30 12.77 -34.97
C SER A 159 -3.61 12.95 -33.63
N VAL A 160 -3.58 14.19 -33.09
CA VAL A 160 -3.09 14.46 -31.75
C VAL A 160 -4.24 14.60 -30.76
N SER A 161 -4.01 14.20 -29.50
CA SER A 161 -4.97 14.36 -28.42
C SER A 161 -4.46 15.32 -27.35
N TYR A 162 -5.33 16.19 -26.85
CA TYR A 162 -5.06 17.05 -25.72
C TYR A 162 -5.39 16.37 -24.39
N THR A 163 -5.10 17.04 -23.28
CA THR A 163 -5.38 16.56 -21.91
C THR A 163 -6.84 16.19 -21.67
N HIS A 164 -7.79 16.80 -22.38
CA HIS A 164 -9.22 16.50 -22.33
C HIS A 164 -9.70 15.43 -23.32
N LEU A 165 -8.78 14.68 -23.92
CA LEU A 165 -9.09 13.66 -24.91
C LEU A 165 -9.90 14.21 -26.10
N ARG A 166 -9.56 15.39 -26.57
CA ARG A 166 -10.06 15.92 -27.85
C ARG A 166 -9.07 15.59 -28.94
N ALA A 167 -9.54 14.97 -29.99
CA ALA A 167 -8.75 14.73 -31.18
C ALA A 167 -8.80 15.96 -32.09
N HIS A 168 -7.64 16.35 -32.59
CA HIS A 168 -7.52 17.35 -33.65
C HIS A 168 -6.72 16.72 -34.78
N GLU A 169 -7.23 16.83 -35.97
CA GLU A 169 -6.56 16.41 -37.18
C GLU A 169 -5.32 17.30 -37.40
N THR A 170 -4.19 16.66 -37.64
CA THR A 170 -2.92 17.36 -37.85
C THR A 170 -2.62 17.57 -39.32
N SER A 171 -3.33 16.92 -40.21
CA SER A 171 -3.16 17.13 -41.63
C SER A 171 -3.82 18.45 -42.06
N ALA A 172 -3.07 19.27 -42.74
CA ALA A 172 -3.52 20.53 -43.33
C ALA A 172 -4.46 20.27 -44.49
N HIS A 173 -5.54 19.60 -44.25
CA HIS A 173 -6.68 19.52 -45.17
C HIS A 173 -7.73 20.54 -44.73
N LEU A 174 -7.29 21.78 -44.76
CA LEU A 174 -8.14 22.93 -44.82
C LEU A 174 -8.12 23.50 -46.24
#